data_19da7ec4590e29c7ad35cc74550dcf5b
#
_entry.id   19da7ec4590e29c7ad35cc74550dcf5b
#
_cell.length_a   1.000
_cell.length_b   1.000
_cell.length_c   1.000
_cell.angle_alpha   90.00
_cell.angle_beta   90.00
_cell.angle_gamma   90.00
#
_symmetry.space_group_name_H-M   'P 1'
#
loop_
_entity.id
_entity.type
_entity.pdbx_description
1 polymer ?
#
loop_
_entity_poly.entity_id
_entity_poly.type
_entity_poly.pdbx_seq_one_letter_code
_entity_poly.pdbx_strand_id
1 'polypeptide(L)'
;MSLDTLTINWFAVLCIASLYLFLYLLGSRASRRAAILDFTAMTLAGRRLPLGIGILTVTATWVGGGYLNGTVEAIHLGGLWHAQAPWGYALSLIIGGLWFAPTMRRLNCTTMLDPFQKRYGPRVTAWLYVPALMGEVFWTAAILTALGVSFEVI
;
A
#
# COMPACT_ATOMS: atom_id res chain seq x y z
N MET A 1 6.77 24.73 27.35
CA MET A 1 6.96 24.34 25.94
C MET A 1 6.96 25.64 25.15
N SER A 2 8.14 26.18 24.88
CA SER A 2 8.35 27.49 24.26
C SER A 2 8.00 27.36 22.76
N LEU A 3 7.14 28.26 22.30
CA LEU A 3 6.75 28.41 20.87
C LEU A 3 7.88 29.05 20.05
N ASP A 4 9.14 28.82 20.42
CA ASP A 4 10.28 29.43 19.81
C ASP A 4 10.60 28.76 18.47
N THR A 5 10.23 29.47 17.42
CA THR A 5 10.67 29.34 16.03
C THR A 5 10.31 28.02 15.34
N LEU A 6 9.06 27.92 14.88
CA LEU A 6 8.71 27.10 13.71
C LEU A 6 9.46 27.68 12.50
N THR A 7 10.74 27.36 12.39
CA THR A 7 11.48 27.62 11.15
C THR A 7 11.07 26.57 10.13
N ILE A 8 10.11 26.91 9.30
CA ILE A 8 9.68 26.05 8.19
C ILE A 8 10.90 25.75 7.32
N ASN A 9 11.20 24.47 7.16
CA ASN A 9 12.26 24.02 6.26
C ASN A 9 11.79 24.13 4.80
N TRP A 10 11.97 25.32 4.22
CA TRP A 10 11.56 25.61 2.84
C TRP A 10 12.16 24.66 1.81
N PHE A 11 13.34 24.12 2.06
CA PHE A 11 13.95 23.14 1.18
C PHE A 11 13.14 21.84 1.18
N ALA A 12 12.73 21.33 2.34
CA ALA A 12 11.89 20.14 2.46
C ALA A 12 10.52 20.36 1.81
N VAL A 13 9.90 21.53 2.03
CA VAL A 13 8.62 21.89 1.39
C VAL A 13 8.74 21.89 -0.13
N LEU A 14 9.80 22.48 -0.68
CA LEU A 14 10.04 22.50 -2.13
C LEU A 14 10.28 21.09 -2.69
N CYS A 15 11.02 20.24 -1.99
CA CYS A 15 11.24 18.86 -2.38
C CYS A 15 9.91 18.08 -2.45
N ILE A 16 9.07 18.20 -1.43
CA ILE A 16 7.76 17.55 -1.39
C ILE A 16 6.85 18.09 -2.49
N ALA A 17 6.76 19.41 -2.64
CA ALA A 17 5.95 20.03 -3.69
C ALA A 17 6.39 19.59 -5.09
N SER A 18 7.70 19.51 -5.35
CA SER A 18 8.24 19.05 -6.62
C SER A 18 7.91 17.57 -6.89
N LEU A 19 7.98 16.72 -5.87
CA LEU A 19 7.60 15.31 -5.96
C LEU A 19 6.12 15.16 -6.29
N TYR A 20 5.24 15.86 -5.58
CA TYR A 20 3.80 15.82 -5.86
C TYR A 20 3.46 16.35 -7.26
N LEU A 21 4.10 17.44 -7.68
CA LEU A 21 3.93 17.97 -9.04
C LEU A 21 4.38 16.94 -10.08
N PHE A 22 5.52 16.31 -9.89
CA PHE A 22 6.02 15.25 -10.76
C PHE A 22 5.04 14.08 -10.86
N LEU A 23 4.55 13.57 -9.72
CA LEU A 23 3.54 12.49 -9.67
C LEU A 23 2.23 12.91 -10.35
N TYR A 24 1.78 14.14 -10.13
CA TYR A 24 0.58 14.67 -10.79
C TYR A 24 0.75 14.72 -12.33
N LEU A 25 1.90 15.18 -12.81
CA LEU A 25 2.18 15.25 -14.24
C LEU A 25 2.26 13.83 -14.87
N LEU A 26 2.89 12.88 -14.19
CA LEU A 26 2.91 11.49 -14.63
C LEU A 26 1.50 10.87 -14.63
N GLY A 27 0.75 11.06 -13.56
CA GLY A 27 -0.62 10.56 -13.43
C GLY A 27 -1.55 11.15 -14.47
N SER A 28 -1.47 12.44 -14.73
CA SER A 28 -2.30 13.11 -15.74
C SER A 28 -2.01 12.62 -17.16
N ARG A 29 -0.73 12.37 -17.48
CA ARG A 29 -0.35 11.74 -18.76
C ARG A 29 -0.85 10.31 -18.87
N ALA A 30 -0.72 9.52 -17.83
CA ALA A 30 -1.19 8.14 -17.79
C ALA A 30 -2.71 8.07 -17.92
N SER A 31 -3.44 8.92 -17.20
CA SER A 31 -4.91 8.99 -17.22
C SER A 31 -5.47 9.34 -18.61
N ARG A 32 -4.83 10.28 -19.31
CA ARG A 32 -5.24 10.62 -20.68
C ARG A 32 -5.12 9.46 -21.66
N ARG A 33 -4.17 8.55 -21.44
CA ARG A 33 -4.00 7.32 -22.23
C ARG A 33 -4.94 6.22 -21.78
N ALA A 34 -5.33 6.21 -20.51
CA ALA A 34 -6.21 5.22 -19.90
C ALA A 34 -7.70 5.50 -20.12
N ALA A 35 -8.09 6.68 -20.56
CA ALA A 35 -9.49 7.08 -20.77
C ALA A 35 -10.29 6.20 -21.76
N ILE A 36 -9.63 5.27 -22.43
CA ILE A 36 -10.22 4.32 -23.39
C ILE A 36 -10.30 2.91 -22.76
N LEU A 37 -9.86 2.72 -21.51
CA LEU A 37 -9.75 1.40 -20.90
C LEU A 37 -10.97 1.08 -20.06
N ASP A 38 -11.46 -0.15 -20.20
CA ASP A 38 -12.49 -0.74 -19.34
C ASP A 38 -12.05 -0.72 -17.86
N PHE A 39 -13.04 -0.63 -16.95
CA PHE A 39 -12.82 -0.62 -15.49
C PHE A 39 -11.89 -1.76 -15.01
N THR A 40 -12.04 -2.95 -15.61
CA THR A 40 -11.19 -4.12 -15.32
C THR A 40 -9.73 -3.89 -15.73
N ALA A 41 -9.52 -3.22 -16.86
CA ALA A 41 -8.16 -2.89 -17.30
C ALA A 41 -7.52 -1.82 -16.42
N MET A 42 -8.32 -0.90 -15.87
CA MET A 42 -7.86 0.13 -14.95
C MET A 42 -7.45 -0.46 -13.59
N THR A 43 -8.24 -1.38 -13.02
CA THR A 43 -7.99 -1.99 -11.71
C THR A 43 -6.88 -3.04 -11.75
N LEU A 44 -6.78 -3.81 -12.81
CA LEU A 44 -5.83 -4.91 -12.96
C LEU A 44 -4.64 -4.60 -13.89
N ALA A 45 -4.51 -3.35 -14.35
CA ALA A 45 -3.51 -2.95 -15.34
C ALA A 45 -3.47 -3.88 -16.57
N GLY A 46 -4.63 -4.36 -16.99
CA GLY A 46 -4.76 -5.33 -18.09
C GLY A 46 -4.08 -6.68 -17.83
N ARG A 47 -3.66 -6.97 -16.58
CA ARG A 47 -2.88 -8.16 -16.19
C ARG A 47 -1.55 -8.33 -16.95
N ARG A 48 -0.97 -7.22 -17.44
CA ARG A 48 0.23 -7.20 -18.27
C ARG A 48 1.36 -6.35 -17.68
N LEU A 49 1.37 -6.17 -16.36
CA LEU A 49 2.44 -5.43 -15.68
C LEU A 49 3.79 -6.15 -15.87
N PRO A 50 4.83 -5.47 -16.37
CA PRO A 50 6.19 -5.99 -16.38
C PRO A 50 6.65 -6.29 -14.94
N LEU A 51 7.43 -7.35 -14.76
CA LEU A 51 7.88 -7.80 -13.45
C LEU A 51 8.56 -6.68 -12.65
N GLY A 52 9.44 -5.90 -13.28
CA GLY A 52 10.14 -4.80 -12.61
C GLY A 52 9.19 -3.74 -12.05
N ILE A 53 8.20 -3.31 -12.85
CA ILE A 53 7.19 -2.35 -12.39
C ILE A 53 6.32 -2.97 -11.29
N GLY A 54 5.98 -4.25 -11.42
CA GLY A 54 5.22 -4.98 -10.40
C GLY A 54 5.96 -5.01 -9.05
N ILE A 55 7.26 -5.32 -9.05
CA ILE A 55 8.09 -5.31 -7.84
C ILE A 55 8.11 -3.91 -7.21
N LEU A 56 8.39 -2.87 -8.00
CA LEU A 56 8.44 -1.49 -7.51
C LEU A 56 7.09 -1.06 -6.92
N THR A 57 5.98 -1.41 -7.57
CA THR A 57 4.64 -1.06 -7.11
C THR A 57 4.30 -1.75 -5.79
N VAL A 58 4.57 -3.06 -5.68
CA VAL A 58 4.34 -3.81 -4.43
C VAL A 58 5.20 -3.26 -3.31
N THR A 59 6.48 -3.00 -3.57
CA THR A 59 7.40 -2.41 -2.59
C THR A 59 6.89 -1.04 -2.12
N ALA A 60 6.51 -0.16 -3.04
CA ALA A 60 6.01 1.17 -2.71
C ALA A 60 4.69 1.13 -1.91
N THR A 61 3.85 0.13 -2.13
CA THR A 61 2.59 -0.03 -1.40
C THR A 61 2.82 -0.56 0.03
N TRP A 62 3.77 -1.48 0.21
CA TRP A 62 3.97 -2.18 1.47
C TRP A 62 5.00 -1.51 2.38
N VAL A 63 6.06 -0.94 1.81
CA VAL A 63 7.09 -0.21 2.56
C VAL A 63 6.66 1.26 2.73
N GLY A 64 5.59 1.45 3.49
CA GLY A 64 5.05 2.77 3.83
C GLY A 64 5.46 3.22 5.22
N GLY A 65 4.99 4.40 5.63
CA GLY A 65 5.31 5.00 6.92
C GLY A 65 4.99 4.11 8.10
N GLY A 66 3.82 3.45 8.12
CA GLY A 66 3.44 2.53 9.19
C GLY A 66 4.39 1.32 9.31
N TYR A 67 4.86 0.78 8.18
CA TYR A 67 5.86 -0.29 8.18
C TYR A 67 7.20 0.20 8.72
N LEU A 68 7.71 1.33 8.24
CA LEU A 68 9.02 1.86 8.63
C LEU A 68 9.02 2.27 10.10
N ASN A 69 8.07 3.11 10.52
CA ASN A 69 7.99 3.60 11.88
C ASN A 69 7.74 2.47 12.88
N GLY A 70 6.80 1.57 12.60
CA GLY A 70 6.52 0.42 13.46
C GLY A 70 7.70 -0.55 13.57
N THR A 71 8.46 -0.75 12.50
CA THR A 71 9.68 -1.57 12.53
C THR A 71 10.77 -0.93 13.37
N VAL A 72 11.00 0.38 13.20
CA VAL A 72 12.00 1.14 13.97
C VAL A 72 11.64 1.12 15.47
N GLU A 73 10.39 1.38 15.81
CA GLU A 73 9.89 1.33 17.17
C GLU A 73 10.08 -0.06 17.80
N ALA A 74 9.69 -1.13 17.09
CA ALA A 74 9.86 -2.50 17.55
C ALA A 74 11.33 -2.86 17.82
N ILE A 75 12.24 -2.43 16.93
CA ILE A 75 13.68 -2.65 17.10
C ILE A 75 14.20 -1.86 18.30
N HIS A 76 13.77 -0.61 18.48
CA HIS A 76 14.19 0.24 19.58
C HIS A 76 13.77 -0.33 20.94
N LEU A 77 12.55 -0.85 21.05
CA LEU A 77 12.00 -1.38 22.30
C LEU A 77 12.49 -2.79 22.64
N GLY A 78 12.71 -3.64 21.65
CA GLY A 78 12.96 -5.06 21.89
C GLY A 78 14.07 -5.70 21.05
N GLY A 79 14.79 -4.91 20.25
CA GLY A 79 15.85 -5.40 19.38
C GLY A 79 15.32 -6.04 18.08
N LEU A 80 16.23 -6.54 17.26
CA LEU A 80 15.96 -7.04 15.92
C LEU A 80 14.89 -8.15 15.85
N TRP A 81 14.81 -8.99 16.89
CA TRP A 81 13.85 -10.09 16.95
C TRP A 81 12.39 -9.63 17.09
N HIS A 82 12.16 -8.40 17.54
CA HIS A 82 10.83 -7.82 17.64
C HIS A 82 10.34 -7.20 16.34
N ALA A 83 11.21 -7.06 15.34
CA ALA A 83 10.86 -6.57 14.02
C ALA A 83 10.10 -7.63 13.19
N GLN A 84 8.87 -7.96 13.58
CA GLN A 84 8.08 -9.01 12.95
C GLN A 84 7.56 -8.65 11.55
N ALA A 85 7.30 -7.36 11.30
CA ALA A 85 6.71 -6.91 10.04
C ALA A 85 7.55 -7.27 8.80
N PRO A 86 8.89 -7.05 8.74
CA PRO A 86 9.70 -7.44 7.59
C PRO A 86 9.63 -8.94 7.29
N TRP A 87 9.72 -9.77 8.31
CA TRP A 87 9.67 -11.22 8.16
C TRP A 87 8.29 -11.72 7.75
N GLY A 88 7.24 -11.19 8.40
CA GLY A 88 5.86 -11.54 8.07
C GLY A 88 5.49 -11.16 6.64
N TYR A 89 5.88 -9.99 6.18
CA TYR A 89 5.63 -9.55 4.80
C TYR A 89 6.39 -10.36 3.79
N ALA A 90 7.68 -10.62 4.01
CA ALA A 90 8.48 -11.45 3.10
C ALA A 90 7.88 -12.86 2.95
N LEU A 91 7.57 -13.51 4.06
CA LEU A 91 6.95 -14.84 4.06
C LEU A 91 5.57 -14.85 3.40
N SER A 92 4.72 -13.86 3.70
CA SER A 92 3.38 -13.76 3.10
C SER A 92 3.44 -13.56 1.59
N LEU A 93 4.37 -12.75 1.09
CA LEU A 93 4.56 -12.55 -0.35
C LEU A 93 5.09 -13.81 -1.04
N ILE A 94 6.02 -14.53 -0.42
CA ILE A 94 6.53 -15.80 -0.96
C ILE A 94 5.42 -16.84 -1.02
N ILE A 95 4.71 -17.06 0.08
CA ILE A 95 3.61 -18.04 0.17
C ILE A 95 2.47 -17.62 -0.77
N GLY A 96 2.07 -16.37 -0.73
CA GLY A 96 1.03 -15.81 -1.58
C GLY A 96 1.37 -15.93 -3.06
N GLY A 97 2.60 -15.60 -3.44
CA GLY A 97 3.08 -15.67 -4.81
C GLY A 97 3.18 -17.08 -5.36
N LEU A 98 3.64 -18.04 -4.55
CA LEU A 98 3.85 -19.43 -5.00
C LEU A 98 2.54 -20.24 -5.08
N TRP A 99 1.66 -20.11 -4.10
CA TRP A 99 0.46 -20.94 -4.01
C TRP A 99 -0.83 -20.23 -4.41
N PHE A 100 -1.04 -19.03 -3.92
CA PHE A 100 -2.32 -18.35 -4.12
C PHE A 100 -2.40 -17.59 -5.44
N ALA A 101 -1.38 -16.84 -5.83
CA ALA A 101 -1.42 -16.00 -7.02
C ALA A 101 -1.65 -16.79 -8.32
N PRO A 102 -1.00 -17.94 -8.58
CA PRO A 102 -1.27 -18.73 -9.77
C PRO A 102 -2.71 -19.25 -9.84
N THR A 103 -3.25 -19.68 -8.69
CA THR A 103 -4.62 -20.19 -8.60
C THR A 103 -5.63 -19.09 -8.86
N MET A 104 -5.47 -17.93 -8.23
CA MET A 104 -6.34 -16.77 -8.44
C MET A 104 -6.30 -16.26 -9.88
N ARG A 105 -5.13 -16.27 -10.49
CA ARG A 105 -4.96 -15.89 -11.89
C ARG A 105 -5.67 -16.84 -12.84
N ARG A 106 -5.61 -18.15 -12.60
CA ARG A 106 -6.35 -19.18 -13.39
C ARG A 106 -7.86 -19.02 -13.25
N LEU A 107 -8.34 -18.70 -12.06
CA LEU A 107 -9.76 -18.47 -11.78
C LEU A 107 -10.27 -17.10 -12.24
N ASN A 108 -9.43 -16.28 -12.83
CA ASN A 108 -9.75 -14.91 -13.26
C ASN A 108 -10.34 -14.04 -12.13
N CYS A 109 -9.92 -14.27 -10.88
CA CYS A 109 -10.37 -13.48 -9.75
C CYS A 109 -9.86 -12.03 -9.85
N THR A 110 -10.69 -11.08 -9.48
CA THR A 110 -10.36 -9.64 -9.42
C THR A 110 -9.96 -9.25 -8.01
N THR A 111 -10.62 -9.83 -7.02
CA THR A 111 -10.36 -9.58 -5.59
C THR A 111 -10.02 -10.86 -4.86
N MET A 112 -9.41 -10.72 -3.68
CA MET A 112 -9.11 -11.86 -2.79
C MET A 112 -10.37 -12.54 -2.26
N LEU A 113 -11.52 -11.87 -2.30
CA LEU A 113 -12.80 -12.41 -1.83
C LEU A 113 -13.60 -13.16 -2.92
N ASP A 114 -13.24 -13.02 -4.20
CA ASP A 114 -13.96 -13.68 -5.30
C ASP A 114 -14.05 -15.21 -5.17
N PRO A 115 -13.02 -15.95 -4.74
CA PRO A 115 -13.13 -17.39 -4.53
C PRO A 115 -14.18 -17.75 -3.47
N PHE A 116 -14.27 -16.94 -2.41
CA PHE A 116 -15.25 -17.14 -1.35
C PHE A 116 -16.67 -16.85 -1.84
N GLN A 117 -16.83 -15.79 -2.64
CA GLN A 117 -18.12 -15.45 -3.23
C GLN A 117 -18.62 -16.57 -4.16
N LYS A 118 -17.73 -17.15 -4.96
CA LYS A 118 -18.08 -18.26 -5.86
C LYS A 118 -18.48 -19.54 -5.10
N ARG A 119 -17.84 -19.78 -3.93
CA ARG A 119 -18.07 -21.01 -3.17
C ARG A 119 -19.17 -20.92 -2.12
N TYR A 120 -19.25 -19.79 -1.41
CA TYR A 120 -20.12 -19.63 -0.24
C TYR A 120 -21.24 -18.60 -0.45
N GLY A 121 -21.24 -17.92 -1.58
CA GLY A 121 -22.24 -16.93 -1.93
C GLY A 121 -22.03 -15.53 -1.33
N PRO A 122 -22.84 -14.55 -1.72
CA PRO A 122 -22.63 -13.15 -1.41
C PRO A 122 -22.78 -12.81 0.08
N ARG A 123 -23.64 -13.52 0.82
CA ARG A 123 -23.86 -13.24 2.25
C ARG A 123 -22.62 -13.55 3.10
N VAL A 124 -21.97 -14.69 2.87
CA VAL A 124 -20.74 -15.07 3.57
C VAL A 124 -19.60 -14.13 3.19
N THR A 125 -19.51 -13.77 1.92
CA THR A 125 -18.50 -12.81 1.44
C THR A 125 -18.67 -11.44 2.08
N ALA A 126 -19.90 -10.96 2.25
CA ALA A 126 -20.19 -9.70 2.93
C ALA A 126 -19.69 -9.71 4.38
N TRP A 127 -19.87 -10.82 5.10
CA TRP A 127 -19.32 -10.95 6.45
C TRP A 127 -17.78 -11.00 6.47
N LEU A 128 -17.16 -11.66 5.50
CA LEU A 128 -15.70 -11.68 5.36
C LEU A 128 -15.11 -10.31 4.98
N TYR A 129 -15.92 -9.44 4.37
CA TYR A 129 -15.51 -8.08 4.05
C TYR A 129 -15.36 -7.18 5.28
N VAL A 130 -16.12 -7.44 6.34
CA VAL A 130 -16.08 -6.61 7.56
C VAL A 130 -14.68 -6.57 8.19
N PRO A 131 -14.03 -7.71 8.52
CA PRO A 131 -12.67 -7.68 9.08
C PRO A 131 -11.64 -7.10 8.09
N ALA A 132 -11.82 -7.32 6.78
CA ALA A 132 -10.97 -6.71 5.77
C ALA A 132 -11.08 -5.17 5.80
N LEU A 133 -12.29 -4.64 5.86
CA LEU A 133 -12.54 -3.20 5.97
C LEU A 133 -11.94 -2.63 7.26
N MET A 134 -12.09 -3.31 8.38
CA MET A 134 -11.46 -2.89 9.65
C MET A 134 -9.93 -2.81 9.51
N GLY A 135 -9.32 -3.80 8.87
CA GLY A 135 -7.88 -3.80 8.58
C GLY A 135 -7.45 -2.58 7.76
N GLU A 136 -8.20 -2.23 6.73
CA GLU A 136 -7.94 -1.05 5.89
C GLU A 136 -8.08 0.27 6.67
N VAL A 137 -9.05 0.36 7.57
CA VAL A 137 -9.22 1.54 8.44
C VAL A 137 -7.99 1.72 9.35
N PHE A 138 -7.55 0.66 10.02
CA PHE A 138 -6.36 0.72 10.88
C PHE A 138 -5.09 1.00 10.08
N TRP A 139 -4.97 0.40 8.89
CA TRP A 139 -3.85 0.66 7.99
C TRP A 139 -3.80 2.12 7.54
N THR A 140 -4.95 2.68 7.18
CA THR A 140 -5.08 4.10 6.83
C THR A 140 -4.71 5.01 7.99
N ALA A 141 -5.16 4.70 9.21
CA ALA A 141 -4.80 5.44 10.41
C ALA A 141 -3.29 5.45 10.65
N ALA A 142 -2.62 4.30 10.49
CA ALA A 142 -1.16 4.19 10.63
C ALA A 142 -0.41 5.04 9.58
N ILE A 143 -0.89 5.06 8.34
CA ILE A 143 -0.30 5.90 7.29
C ILE A 143 -0.48 7.39 7.63
N LEU A 144 -1.66 7.80 8.07
CA LEU A 144 -1.94 9.21 8.42
C LEU A 144 -1.08 9.65 9.63
N THR A 145 -0.91 8.79 10.62
CA THR A 145 -0.02 9.07 11.75
C THR A 145 1.43 9.26 11.30
N ALA A 146 1.94 8.37 10.45
CA ALA A 146 3.29 8.48 9.91
C ALA A 146 3.48 9.76 9.07
N LEU A 147 2.46 10.14 8.30
CA LEU A 147 2.45 11.38 7.55
C LEU A 147 2.48 12.60 8.47
N GLY A 148 1.69 12.59 9.57
CA GLY A 148 1.70 13.64 10.58
C GLY A 148 3.09 13.85 11.18
N VAL A 149 3.74 12.77 11.63
CA VAL A 149 5.12 12.83 12.16
C VAL A 149 6.09 13.40 11.10
N SER A 150 5.91 13.05 9.83
CA SER A 150 6.77 13.59 8.77
C SER A 150 6.59 15.11 8.58
N PHE A 151 5.39 15.62 8.78
CA PHE A 151 5.12 17.07 8.74
C PHE A 151 5.64 17.83 9.97
N GLU A 152 5.74 17.18 11.14
CA GLU A 152 6.32 17.80 12.34
C GLU A 152 7.83 18.07 12.21
N VAL A 153 8.51 17.34 11.34
CA VAL A 153 9.96 17.48 11.10
C VAL A 153 10.27 18.55 10.03
N ILE A 154 9.27 19.00 9.28
CA ILE A 154 9.40 20.00 8.20
C ILE A 154 9.14 21.41 8.71
#